data_09ab1aa937b9f368ed2ebdfcdeac6b2f
#
_entry.id   09ab1aa937b9f368ed2ebdfcdeac6b2f
#
_cell.length_a   1.000
_cell.length_b   1.000
_cell.length_c   1.000
_cell.angle_alpha   90.00
_cell.angle_beta   90.00
_cell.angle_gamma   90.00
#
_symmetry.space_group_name_H-M   'P 1'
#
loop_
_entity.id
_entity.type
_entity.pdbx_description
1 polymer ?
#
loop_
_entity_poly.entity_id
_entity_poly.type
_entity_poly.pdbx_seq_one_letter_code
_entity_poly.pdbx_strand_id
1 'polypeptide(L)'
;MTSERESPEREDLDAAPAADATSERRNPLRRKWLWVLIAVVLVAVVGIVATVLVWPSDSDTDPPAATQSARPQNPYEQSRSLGVTLTLQAYTDALREGDAESALAQLDASATTALRERTGASAAGLPALPLSAFEFRLSASREFERLVPAELQERLDAQGSSDSWVAPVQLRYGYEGIDSIPVVLDLPMVMAQYPEGWKMVADAGPLFGQPAPAGQVWEFPSPSATSVATAPGKSLVLTNGSDTGFTARLEELLPAAAGAVTQFWGTKWPQGAGIIAAPTDDEFRSLTGAATADAQAAAAVSIFTGVDPAGPTALGQRVVFSPQAAQLDPNALAAVLRHELFHVAARTVTAQAAPVWVTEGVAEYVGRRGTYTRLADAAPTLAGQVAAGEVPADLPSDANFSPGSPDAALSYQSAWSVAAFIADKFGEDKLKRFYVALAGADQPTDPQLVVKSQDTASNIVLGISREELVDQWRGWLTASP
;
A
#
# COMPACT_ATOMS: atom_id res chain seq x y z
N MET A 1 -70.01 46.21 30.09
CA MET A 1 -69.11 47.32 30.33
C MET A 1 -68.07 47.21 29.24
N THR A 2 -68.28 47.90 28.23
CA THR A 2 -67.72 49.14 27.71
C THR A 2 -66.37 48.81 27.08
N SER A 3 -66.25 48.89 25.81
CA SER A 3 -66.15 50.07 24.93
C SER A 3 -64.76 50.08 24.36
N GLU A 4 -64.52 50.11 23.16
CA GLU A 4 -64.70 50.86 21.91
C GLU A 4 -63.42 50.69 21.11
N ARG A 5 -63.53 50.27 19.84
CA ARG A 5 -63.42 51.09 18.62
C ARG A 5 -62.12 51.84 18.49
N GLU A 6 -61.41 51.70 17.43
CA GLU A 6 -61.60 52.21 16.07
C GLU A 6 -60.56 51.69 15.07
N SER A 7 -61.05 51.33 13.89
CA SER A 7 -60.31 51.49 12.63
C SER A 7 -60.69 52.87 12.07
N PRO A 8 -60.15 53.41 10.96
CA PRO A 8 -59.40 52.80 9.82
C PRO A 8 -58.24 53.67 9.31
N GLU A 9 -57.51 53.25 8.30
CA GLU A 9 -57.44 53.95 7.00
C GLU A 9 -56.54 53.19 6.00
N ARG A 10 -57.04 53.17 4.79
CA ARG A 10 -56.44 52.72 3.55
C ARG A 10 -55.54 53.79 2.99
N GLU A 11 -54.54 53.39 2.24
CA GLU A 11 -54.00 53.91 0.96
C GLU A 11 -52.69 53.27 0.71
N ASP A 12 -52.19 52.92 -0.41
CA ASP A 12 -52.51 52.83 -1.81
C ASP A 12 -51.36 52.09 -2.47
N LEU A 13 -51.68 51.25 -3.40
CA LEU A 13 -50.98 50.89 -4.62
C LEU A 13 -49.57 51.47 -4.81
N ASP A 14 -48.55 50.57 -4.98
CA ASP A 14 -47.96 50.35 -6.30
C ASP A 14 -46.68 49.46 -6.26
N ALA A 15 -46.53 48.73 -7.37
CA ALA A 15 -45.27 48.23 -7.93
C ALA A 15 -44.52 47.07 -7.23
N ALA A 16 -44.78 45.88 -7.78
CA ALA A 16 -43.82 44.79 -7.75
C ALA A 16 -42.55 45.17 -8.55
N PRO A 17 -41.37 44.87 -8.05
CA PRO A 17 -40.19 44.71 -8.90
C PRO A 17 -39.92 43.24 -9.18
N ALA A 18 -39.50 43.01 -10.39
CA ALA A 18 -39.16 41.79 -11.07
C ALA A 18 -38.29 40.82 -10.26
N ALA A 19 -38.55 39.54 -10.45
CA ALA A 19 -37.66 38.45 -10.09
C ALA A 19 -36.31 38.65 -10.71
N ASP A 20 -35.33 38.96 -9.88
CA ASP A 20 -33.91 38.94 -10.26
C ASP A 20 -33.40 37.51 -10.20
N ALA A 21 -33.31 36.89 -11.38
CA ALA A 21 -32.65 35.61 -11.56
C ALA A 21 -31.13 35.80 -11.33
N THR A 22 -30.72 35.69 -10.08
CA THR A 22 -29.28 35.56 -9.78
C THR A 22 -28.83 34.24 -10.34
N SER A 23 -28.31 34.29 -11.58
CA SER A 23 -27.42 33.26 -12.12
C SER A 23 -26.30 33.07 -11.13
N GLU A 24 -26.29 31.95 -10.41
CA GLU A 24 -25.09 31.46 -9.72
C GLU A 24 -23.98 31.35 -10.76
N ARG A 25 -23.17 32.38 -10.86
CA ARG A 25 -21.85 32.28 -11.51
C ARG A 25 -21.04 31.26 -10.69
N ARG A 26 -21.03 30.02 -11.12
CA ARG A 26 -20.15 28.97 -10.64
C ARG A 26 -18.72 29.50 -10.73
N ASN A 27 -18.17 29.81 -9.58
CA ASN A 27 -16.86 30.44 -9.41
C ASN A 27 -15.78 29.48 -9.96
N PRO A 28 -15.07 29.79 -11.05
CA PRO A 28 -14.06 28.91 -11.65
C PRO A 28 -12.88 28.66 -10.70
N LEU A 29 -12.73 29.47 -9.66
CA LEU A 29 -11.72 29.28 -8.61
C LEU A 29 -11.99 28.03 -7.75
N ARG A 30 -13.26 27.67 -7.47
CA ARG A 30 -13.57 26.42 -6.73
C ARG A 30 -13.16 25.17 -7.49
N ARG A 31 -13.23 25.18 -8.82
CA ARG A 31 -12.81 24.05 -9.66
C ARG A 31 -11.27 23.90 -9.69
N LYS A 32 -10.54 25.03 -9.60
CA LYS A 32 -9.07 25.00 -9.51
C LYS A 32 -8.57 24.47 -8.15
N TRP A 33 -9.28 24.78 -7.05
CA TRP A 33 -8.97 24.25 -5.73
C TRP A 33 -9.23 22.74 -5.61
N LEU A 34 -10.20 22.20 -6.34
CA LEU A 34 -10.43 20.76 -6.41
C LEU A 34 -9.24 20.02 -7.05
N TRP A 35 -8.62 20.64 -8.08
CA TRP A 35 -7.43 20.08 -8.74
C TRP A 35 -6.16 20.19 -7.89
N VAL A 36 -6.05 21.21 -7.06
CA VAL A 36 -4.97 21.35 -6.06
C VAL A 36 -5.12 20.30 -4.97
N LEU A 37 -6.35 20.00 -4.53
CA LEU A 37 -6.65 18.91 -3.61
C LEU A 37 -6.38 17.52 -4.22
N ILE A 38 -6.66 17.33 -5.51
CA ILE A 38 -6.36 16.06 -6.21
C ILE A 38 -4.85 15.89 -6.37
N ALA A 39 -4.08 16.94 -6.61
CA ALA A 39 -2.61 16.88 -6.62
C ALA A 39 -2.03 16.55 -5.23
N VAL A 40 -2.69 16.96 -4.14
CA VAL A 40 -2.30 16.65 -2.76
C VAL A 40 -2.71 15.24 -2.35
N VAL A 41 -3.82 14.71 -2.92
CA VAL A 41 -4.30 13.32 -2.64
C VAL A 41 -3.43 12.24 -3.30
N LEU A 42 -2.60 12.61 -4.30
CA LEU A 42 -1.61 11.71 -4.91
C LEU A 42 -0.32 11.54 -4.07
N VAL A 43 -0.24 12.15 -2.91
CA VAL A 43 0.97 12.40 -2.14
C VAL A 43 1.12 11.47 -0.93
N ALA A 44 0.77 10.28 -0.93
CA ALA A 44 1.25 9.44 0.15
C ALA A 44 1.59 8.07 -0.37
N VAL A 45 2.80 7.77 -0.38
CA VAL A 45 3.36 6.50 0.01
C VAL A 45 4.59 6.08 -0.76
N VAL A 46 5.67 6.55 -0.27
CA VAL A 46 6.88 5.72 -0.23
C VAL A 46 7.32 5.74 1.22
N GLY A 47 7.12 4.66 1.92
CA GLY A 47 7.60 4.53 3.28
C GLY A 47 6.79 3.63 4.20
N ILE A 48 5.64 3.12 3.76
CA ILE A 48 5.11 1.96 4.44
C ILE A 48 5.71 0.73 3.74
N VAL A 49 7.00 0.55 3.92
CA VAL A 49 7.49 -0.80 4.13
C VAL A 49 6.59 -1.30 5.26
N ALA A 50 5.69 -2.25 4.99
CA ALA A 50 5.25 -3.13 6.05
C ALA A 50 6.55 -3.44 6.78
N THR A 51 6.75 -2.88 7.96
CA THR A 51 7.77 -3.32 8.86
C THR A 51 7.36 -4.75 9.21
N VAL A 52 7.58 -5.66 8.27
CA VAL A 52 7.97 -7.01 8.63
C VAL A 52 9.15 -6.71 9.53
N LEU A 53 8.94 -6.92 10.81
CA LEU A 53 9.95 -6.79 11.83
C LEU A 53 11.22 -7.47 11.33
N VAL A 54 12.05 -6.70 10.63
CA VAL A 54 13.45 -7.03 10.49
C VAL A 54 14.05 -6.61 11.83
N TRP A 55 14.12 -7.55 12.72
CA TRP A 55 14.98 -7.46 13.88
C TRP A 55 16.37 -7.12 13.36
N PRO A 56 17.11 -6.17 13.94
CA PRO A 56 18.50 -5.96 13.57
C PRO A 56 19.25 -7.27 13.86
N SER A 57 19.57 -8.01 12.83
CA SER A 57 20.57 -9.05 12.90
C SER A 57 21.92 -8.32 12.90
N ASP A 58 22.63 -8.40 14.01
CA ASP A 58 24.06 -8.05 14.04
C ASP A 58 24.74 -8.83 12.91
N SER A 59 25.19 -8.09 11.92
CA SER A 59 25.94 -8.63 10.80
C SER A 59 27.39 -8.88 11.26
N ASP A 60 27.60 -9.98 11.96
CA ASP A 60 28.89 -10.64 11.99
C ASP A 60 28.93 -11.66 10.85
N THR A 61 29.85 -11.43 9.93
CA THR A 61 30.18 -12.29 8.80
C THR A 61 30.67 -13.64 9.30
N ASP A 62 29.75 -14.60 9.44
CA ASP A 62 30.11 -16.00 9.61
C ASP A 62 30.25 -16.69 8.24
N PRO A 63 31.24 -17.59 8.09
CA PRO A 63 31.50 -18.34 6.87
C PRO A 63 30.34 -19.28 6.52
N PRO A 64 30.24 -19.79 5.26
CA PRO A 64 29.09 -20.52 4.76
C PRO A 64 28.74 -21.68 5.66
N ALA A 65 27.49 -21.73 6.08
CA ALA A 65 26.95 -22.72 7.02
C ALA A 65 27.28 -24.14 6.56
N ALA A 66 28.21 -24.74 7.27
CA ALA A 66 28.31 -26.19 7.32
C ALA A 66 26.94 -26.74 7.73
N THR A 67 26.46 -27.71 6.98
CA THR A 67 25.24 -28.48 7.22
C THR A 67 25.09 -28.73 8.73
N GLN A 68 24.32 -27.93 9.43
CA GLN A 68 23.97 -28.19 10.82
C GLN A 68 23.17 -29.49 10.81
N SER A 69 23.82 -30.58 11.20
CA SER A 69 23.16 -31.83 11.51
C SER A 69 22.03 -31.50 12.50
N ALA A 70 20.78 -31.74 12.09
CA ALA A 70 19.62 -31.54 12.94
C ALA A 70 19.90 -32.23 14.29
N ARG A 71 20.05 -31.44 15.37
CA ARG A 71 20.12 -32.02 16.72
C ARG A 71 18.87 -32.89 16.90
N PRO A 72 18.99 -34.14 17.41
CA PRO A 72 17.84 -34.95 17.69
C PRO A 72 16.90 -34.14 18.60
N GLN A 73 15.71 -33.83 18.10
CA GLN A 73 14.70 -33.11 18.87
C GLN A 73 14.34 -33.95 20.07
N ASN A 74 14.21 -33.33 21.22
CA ASN A 74 13.64 -33.94 22.43
C ASN A 74 12.25 -34.51 22.09
N PRO A 75 11.90 -35.74 22.51
CA PRO A 75 10.57 -36.35 22.27
C PRO A 75 9.40 -35.46 22.70
N TYR A 76 9.58 -34.66 23.75
CA TYR A 76 8.61 -33.69 24.21
C TYR A 76 8.40 -32.56 23.15
N GLU A 77 9.46 -31.97 22.60
CA GLU A 77 9.38 -30.96 21.55
C GLU A 77 8.75 -31.52 20.26
N GLN A 78 9.04 -32.78 19.94
CA GLN A 78 8.41 -33.45 18.80
C GLN A 78 6.89 -33.62 19.02
N SER A 79 6.49 -34.08 20.20
CA SER A 79 5.06 -34.25 20.55
C SER A 79 4.32 -32.91 20.54
N ARG A 80 4.94 -31.86 21.10
CA ARG A 80 4.40 -30.50 21.10
C ARG A 80 4.20 -29.98 19.67
N SER A 81 5.24 -30.06 18.86
CA SER A 81 5.19 -29.61 17.45
C SER A 81 4.16 -30.36 16.64
N LEU A 82 4.05 -31.67 16.82
CA LEU A 82 3.03 -32.52 16.17
C LEU A 82 1.62 -32.09 16.58
N GLY A 83 1.37 -31.94 17.88
CA GLY A 83 0.06 -31.54 18.39
C GLY A 83 -0.39 -30.17 17.87
N VAL A 84 0.51 -29.15 17.89
CA VAL A 84 0.21 -27.85 17.34
C VAL A 84 0.00 -27.92 15.82
N THR A 85 0.80 -28.71 15.08
CA THR A 85 0.62 -28.89 13.63
C THR A 85 -0.76 -29.44 13.31
N LEU A 86 -1.26 -30.43 14.06
CA LEU A 86 -2.59 -30.99 13.86
C LEU A 86 -3.69 -29.94 14.09
N THR A 87 -3.56 -29.13 15.14
CA THR A 87 -4.50 -28.02 15.40
C THR A 87 -4.50 -27.01 14.26
N LEU A 88 -3.32 -26.59 13.77
CA LEU A 88 -3.19 -25.65 12.66
C LEU A 88 -3.74 -26.21 11.35
N GLN A 89 -3.59 -27.50 11.09
CA GLN A 89 -4.19 -28.17 9.93
C GLN A 89 -5.72 -28.17 10.03
N ALA A 90 -6.28 -28.60 11.16
CA ALA A 90 -7.73 -28.60 11.38
C ALA A 90 -8.32 -27.19 11.27
N TYR A 91 -7.63 -26.19 11.80
CA TYR A 91 -8.00 -24.78 11.66
C TYR A 91 -7.98 -24.31 10.21
N THR A 92 -6.91 -24.63 9.48
CA THR A 92 -6.76 -24.30 8.05
C THR A 92 -7.88 -24.91 7.22
N ASP A 93 -8.16 -26.19 7.40
CA ASP A 93 -9.19 -26.92 6.66
C ASP A 93 -10.58 -26.34 6.92
N ALA A 94 -10.92 -26.10 8.18
CA ALA A 94 -12.18 -25.48 8.56
C ALA A 94 -12.37 -24.07 7.95
N LEU A 95 -11.32 -23.24 7.96
CA LEU A 95 -11.36 -21.92 7.33
C LEU A 95 -11.60 -22.02 5.81
N ARG A 96 -10.91 -22.94 5.13
CA ARG A 96 -11.05 -23.14 3.68
C ARG A 96 -12.42 -23.67 3.28
N GLU A 97 -13.02 -24.50 4.13
CA GLU A 97 -14.37 -25.03 3.92
C GLU A 97 -15.49 -24.03 4.29
N GLY A 98 -15.13 -22.92 4.94
CA GLY A 98 -16.11 -21.94 5.43
C GLY A 98 -16.81 -22.39 6.70
N ASP A 99 -16.29 -23.42 7.40
CA ASP A 99 -16.84 -23.95 8.64
C ASP A 99 -16.35 -23.14 9.85
N ALA A 100 -17.10 -22.10 10.17
CA ALA A 100 -16.78 -21.23 11.29
C ALA A 100 -16.85 -21.94 12.64
N GLU A 101 -17.74 -22.93 12.82
CA GLU A 101 -17.88 -23.69 14.07
C GLU A 101 -16.64 -24.53 14.31
N SER A 102 -16.21 -25.31 13.33
CA SER A 102 -14.99 -26.14 13.42
C SER A 102 -13.72 -25.27 13.55
N ALA A 103 -13.64 -24.12 12.88
CA ALA A 103 -12.52 -23.19 13.03
C ALA A 103 -12.47 -22.59 14.46
N LEU A 104 -13.60 -22.12 14.98
CA LEU A 104 -13.70 -21.58 16.34
C LEU A 104 -13.46 -22.66 17.41
N ALA A 105 -13.77 -23.92 17.12
CA ALA A 105 -13.48 -25.04 18.01
C ALA A 105 -11.97 -25.30 18.22
N GLN A 106 -11.10 -24.79 17.34
CA GLN A 106 -9.64 -24.83 17.52
C GLN A 106 -9.14 -23.76 18.49
N LEU A 107 -9.97 -22.80 18.87
CA LEU A 107 -9.60 -21.74 19.79
C LEU A 107 -9.84 -22.16 21.24
N ASP A 108 -9.01 -21.62 22.13
CA ASP A 108 -9.18 -21.73 23.57
C ASP A 108 -10.47 -21.03 24.05
N ALA A 109 -11.05 -21.49 25.15
CA ALA A 109 -12.22 -20.85 25.75
C ALA A 109 -11.93 -19.37 26.14
N SER A 110 -10.68 -19.06 26.50
CA SER A 110 -10.20 -17.71 26.85
C SER A 110 -9.54 -16.97 25.68
N ALA A 111 -9.66 -17.49 24.45
CA ALA A 111 -9.07 -16.83 23.28
C ALA A 111 -9.52 -15.37 23.16
N THR A 112 -8.62 -14.50 22.73
CA THR A 112 -8.89 -13.06 22.60
C THR A 112 -10.08 -12.80 21.66
N THR A 113 -10.86 -11.75 21.96
CA THR A 113 -11.98 -11.35 21.11
C THR A 113 -11.52 -11.11 19.68
N ALA A 114 -10.40 -10.41 19.48
CA ALA A 114 -9.84 -10.14 18.15
C ALA A 114 -9.55 -11.43 17.35
N LEU A 115 -8.96 -12.45 17.99
CA LEU A 115 -8.70 -13.74 17.34
C LEU A 115 -10.01 -14.45 16.95
N ARG A 116 -11.04 -14.41 17.82
CA ARG A 116 -12.35 -15.01 17.53
C ARG A 116 -13.06 -14.32 16.38
N GLU A 117 -13.10 -12.99 16.39
CA GLU A 117 -13.71 -12.18 15.34
C GLU A 117 -13.02 -12.43 14.00
N ARG A 118 -11.69 -12.40 13.98
CA ARG A 118 -10.89 -12.69 12.78
C ARG A 118 -11.13 -14.10 12.27
N THR A 119 -11.20 -15.11 13.14
CA THR A 119 -11.49 -16.50 12.77
C THR A 119 -12.85 -16.62 12.09
N GLY A 120 -13.89 -16.02 12.68
CA GLY A 120 -15.24 -16.05 12.11
C GLY A 120 -15.33 -15.34 10.79
N ALA A 121 -14.69 -14.15 10.68
CA ALA A 121 -14.63 -13.40 9.44
C ALA A 121 -13.87 -14.15 8.33
N SER A 122 -12.72 -14.74 8.67
CA SER A 122 -11.92 -15.54 7.72
C SER A 122 -12.68 -16.75 7.20
N ALA A 123 -13.37 -17.50 8.08
CA ALA A 123 -14.19 -18.63 7.65
C ALA A 123 -15.30 -18.21 6.68
N ALA A 124 -15.92 -17.04 6.93
CA ALA A 124 -16.96 -16.52 6.05
C ALA A 124 -16.41 -16.03 4.70
N GLY A 125 -15.23 -15.45 4.70
CA GLY A 125 -14.70 -14.74 3.52
C GLY A 125 -13.80 -15.56 2.60
N LEU A 126 -13.02 -16.51 3.14
CA LEU A 126 -12.06 -17.29 2.35
C LEU A 126 -12.66 -18.03 1.16
N PRO A 127 -13.82 -18.70 1.25
CA PRO A 127 -14.40 -19.43 0.12
C PRO A 127 -14.75 -18.56 -1.10
N ALA A 128 -14.88 -17.25 -0.90
CA ALA A 128 -15.20 -16.31 -1.98
C ALA A 128 -13.99 -15.86 -2.80
N LEU A 129 -12.76 -16.20 -2.39
CA LEU A 129 -11.54 -15.71 -2.99
C LEU A 129 -10.76 -16.81 -3.72
N PRO A 130 -10.18 -16.52 -4.91
CA PRO A 130 -9.43 -17.49 -5.68
C PRO A 130 -8.01 -17.64 -5.13
N LEU A 131 -7.86 -18.44 -4.09
CA LEU A 131 -6.56 -18.72 -3.47
C LEU A 131 -5.91 -19.95 -4.09
N SER A 132 -4.65 -19.80 -4.53
CA SER A 132 -3.81 -20.91 -5.01
C SER A 132 -3.11 -21.65 -3.85
N ALA A 133 -2.95 -20.97 -2.71
CA ALA A 133 -2.41 -21.53 -1.49
C ALA A 133 -3.05 -20.86 -0.27
N PHE A 134 -3.29 -21.61 0.79
CA PHE A 134 -3.69 -21.10 2.10
C PHE A 134 -3.43 -22.17 3.16
N GLU A 135 -2.53 -21.90 4.09
CA GLU A 135 -2.23 -22.80 5.20
C GLU A 135 -1.62 -22.05 6.39
N PHE A 136 -2.00 -22.46 7.60
CA PHE A 136 -1.26 -22.15 8.82
C PHE A 136 -0.31 -23.31 9.12
N ARG A 137 0.95 -22.98 9.43
CA ARG A 137 1.99 -23.98 9.71
C ARG A 137 2.98 -23.50 10.75
N LEU A 138 3.76 -24.40 11.32
CA LEU A 138 4.92 -24.03 12.11
C LEU A 138 6.09 -23.63 11.23
N SER A 139 6.75 -22.54 11.61
CA SER A 139 8.05 -22.15 11.04
C SER A 139 9.15 -23.06 11.53
N ALA A 140 10.17 -23.31 10.71
CA ALA A 140 11.41 -23.93 11.14
C ALA A 140 12.29 -22.96 11.97
N SER A 141 12.07 -21.65 11.85
CA SER A 141 12.77 -20.64 12.64
C SER A 141 12.25 -20.62 14.08
N ARG A 142 13.15 -20.49 15.03
CA ARG A 142 12.82 -20.30 16.45
C ARG A 142 12.93 -18.85 16.91
N GLU A 143 13.13 -17.94 15.98
CA GLU A 143 13.36 -16.51 16.26
C GLU A 143 12.21 -15.86 17.06
N PHE A 144 10.98 -16.33 16.87
CA PHE A 144 9.80 -15.82 17.54
C PHE A 144 9.43 -16.57 18.82
N GLU A 145 10.18 -17.61 19.21
CA GLU A 145 9.90 -18.32 20.46
C GLU A 145 10.15 -17.39 21.66
N ARG A 146 9.14 -17.25 22.50
CA ARG A 146 9.16 -16.46 23.73
C ARG A 146 8.48 -17.25 24.85
N LEU A 147 8.75 -16.87 26.08
CA LEU A 147 7.96 -17.39 27.22
C LEU A 147 6.57 -16.75 27.18
N VAL A 148 5.55 -17.51 27.46
CA VAL A 148 4.19 -16.98 27.66
C VAL A 148 4.23 -16.00 28.83
N PRO A 149 3.60 -14.81 28.75
CA PRO A 149 3.55 -13.87 29.86
C PRO A 149 2.95 -14.52 31.13
N ALA A 150 3.57 -14.28 32.29
CA ALA A 150 3.26 -14.97 33.54
C ALA A 150 1.77 -14.92 33.91
N GLU A 151 1.13 -13.74 33.79
CA GLU A 151 -0.30 -13.60 34.07
C GLU A 151 -1.20 -14.44 33.15
N LEU A 152 -0.79 -14.60 31.88
CA LEU A 152 -1.49 -15.45 30.93
C LEU A 152 -1.26 -16.93 31.27
N GLN A 153 -0.02 -17.30 31.60
CA GLN A 153 0.32 -18.66 32.03
C GLN A 153 -0.51 -19.08 33.23
N GLU A 154 -0.58 -18.26 34.30
CA GLU A 154 -1.37 -18.54 35.51
C GLU A 154 -2.86 -18.77 35.19
N ARG A 155 -3.42 -17.99 34.23
CA ARG A 155 -4.81 -18.17 33.80
C ARG A 155 -5.02 -19.50 33.07
N LEU A 156 -4.09 -19.87 32.19
CA LEU A 156 -4.15 -21.12 31.42
C LEU A 156 -4.01 -22.34 32.39
N ASP A 157 -3.10 -22.27 33.34
CA ASP A 157 -2.91 -23.31 34.37
C ASP A 157 -4.17 -23.48 35.23
N ALA A 158 -4.81 -22.36 35.62
CA ALA A 158 -6.07 -22.39 36.38
C ALA A 158 -7.25 -23.00 35.56
N GLN A 159 -7.17 -23.00 34.25
CA GLN A 159 -8.12 -23.64 33.33
C GLN A 159 -7.78 -25.13 33.05
N GLY A 160 -6.68 -25.61 33.61
CA GLY A 160 -6.25 -27.02 33.46
C GLY A 160 -5.32 -27.27 32.26
N SER A 161 -4.69 -26.24 31.74
CA SER A 161 -3.64 -26.40 30.72
C SER A 161 -2.45 -27.16 31.32
N SER A 162 -1.93 -28.14 30.58
CA SER A 162 -0.75 -28.90 30.96
C SER A 162 0.55 -28.33 30.35
N ASP A 163 0.44 -27.50 29.33
CA ASP A 163 1.57 -26.84 28.67
C ASP A 163 1.06 -25.60 27.95
N SER A 164 1.93 -24.58 27.77
CA SER A 164 1.66 -23.43 26.91
C SER A 164 2.93 -23.01 26.14
N TRP A 165 2.72 -22.51 24.95
CA TRP A 165 3.84 -22.18 24.06
C TRP A 165 3.53 -20.98 23.16
N VAL A 166 4.47 -20.04 23.04
CA VAL A 166 4.47 -19.08 21.93
C VAL A 166 5.03 -19.79 20.72
N ALA A 167 4.16 -20.35 19.91
CA ALA A 167 4.52 -21.13 18.73
C ALA A 167 4.89 -20.22 17.55
N PRO A 168 5.97 -20.52 16.80
CA PRO A 168 6.36 -19.76 15.60
C PRO A 168 5.44 -20.14 14.42
N VAL A 169 4.20 -19.67 14.45
CA VAL A 169 3.22 -19.92 13.40
C VAL A 169 3.45 -19.01 12.22
N GLN A 170 3.27 -19.56 11.03
CA GLN A 170 3.25 -18.82 9.76
C GLN A 170 1.93 -19.06 9.03
N LEU A 171 1.41 -17.99 8.43
CA LEU A 171 0.39 -18.07 7.39
C LEU A 171 1.07 -18.04 6.03
N ARG A 172 0.80 -19.05 5.21
CA ARG A 172 1.21 -19.11 3.80
C ARG A 172 -0.02 -19.01 2.92
N TYR A 173 -0.03 -18.02 2.01
CA TYR A 173 -1.16 -17.82 1.09
C TYR A 173 -0.71 -17.30 -0.28
N GLY A 174 -1.57 -17.41 -1.27
CA GLY A 174 -1.35 -16.84 -2.59
C GLY A 174 -2.64 -16.73 -3.39
N TYR A 175 -2.81 -15.66 -4.16
CA TYR A 175 -3.92 -15.50 -5.09
C TYR A 175 -3.60 -16.14 -6.43
N GLU A 176 -4.59 -16.85 -6.99
CA GLU A 176 -4.44 -17.55 -8.27
C GLU A 176 -4.14 -16.58 -9.43
N GLY A 177 -3.03 -16.84 -10.13
CA GLY A 177 -2.59 -16.05 -11.29
C GLY A 177 -1.98 -14.68 -10.93
N ILE A 178 -1.82 -14.37 -9.62
CA ILE A 178 -1.14 -13.16 -9.13
C ILE A 178 0.17 -13.55 -8.44
N ASP A 179 0.11 -14.47 -7.46
CA ASP A 179 1.29 -14.85 -6.70
C ASP A 179 1.92 -16.12 -7.29
N SER A 180 3.03 -15.96 -8.01
CA SER A 180 3.81 -17.10 -8.52
C SER A 180 4.52 -17.86 -7.39
N ILE A 181 4.85 -17.15 -6.31
CA ILE A 181 5.39 -17.67 -5.08
C ILE A 181 4.44 -17.24 -3.97
N PRO A 182 3.91 -18.18 -3.15
CA PRO A 182 3.04 -17.82 -2.04
C PRO A 182 3.73 -16.91 -1.02
N VAL A 183 2.97 -15.95 -0.51
CA VAL A 183 3.36 -15.07 0.58
C VAL A 183 3.48 -15.88 1.87
N VAL A 184 4.48 -15.58 2.68
CA VAL A 184 4.64 -16.14 4.02
C VAL A 184 4.65 -14.99 5.03
N LEU A 185 3.71 -15.01 5.96
CA LEU A 185 3.63 -14.04 7.05
C LEU A 185 3.92 -14.75 8.37
N ASP A 186 4.82 -14.18 9.16
CA ASP A 186 5.08 -14.66 10.52
C ASP A 186 3.95 -14.18 11.44
N LEU A 187 3.22 -15.12 12.02
CA LEU A 187 2.09 -14.90 12.94
C LEU A 187 2.29 -15.72 14.20
N PRO A 188 3.27 -15.41 15.05
CA PRO A 188 3.50 -16.16 16.27
C PRO A 188 2.24 -16.15 17.15
N MET A 189 1.87 -17.31 17.67
CA MET A 189 0.63 -17.52 18.42
C MET A 189 0.87 -18.17 19.76
N VAL A 190 0.14 -17.74 20.76
CA VAL A 190 0.07 -18.47 22.04
C VAL A 190 -0.83 -19.68 21.85
N MET A 191 -0.29 -20.85 22.17
CA MET A 191 -0.96 -22.14 22.15
C MET A 191 -1.03 -22.70 23.58
N ALA A 192 -2.09 -23.40 23.92
CA ALA A 192 -2.25 -24.08 25.18
C ALA A 192 -2.67 -25.56 24.98
N GLN A 193 -2.13 -26.50 25.78
CA GLN A 193 -2.41 -27.90 25.70
C GLN A 193 -3.39 -28.33 26.80
N TYR A 194 -4.43 -29.04 26.37
CA TYR A 194 -5.43 -29.67 27.23
C TYR A 194 -5.52 -31.19 26.94
N PRO A 195 -6.29 -31.96 27.70
CA PRO A 195 -6.47 -33.37 27.42
C PRO A 195 -7.02 -33.71 26.04
N GLU A 196 -7.82 -32.78 25.46
CA GLU A 196 -8.42 -32.89 24.13
C GLU A 196 -7.49 -32.43 23.01
N GLY A 197 -6.36 -31.81 23.31
CA GLY A 197 -5.37 -31.33 22.34
C GLY A 197 -4.92 -29.89 22.56
N TRP A 198 -4.21 -29.34 21.58
CA TRP A 198 -3.76 -27.99 21.59
C TRP A 198 -4.85 -27.02 21.11
N LYS A 199 -4.87 -25.82 21.69
CA LYS A 199 -5.81 -24.74 21.36
C LYS A 199 -5.06 -23.43 21.14
N MET A 200 -5.59 -22.57 20.24
CA MET A 200 -5.06 -21.25 19.93
C MET A 200 -5.64 -20.22 20.91
N VAL A 201 -4.78 -19.46 21.58
CA VAL A 201 -5.19 -18.53 22.65
C VAL A 201 -5.18 -17.07 22.18
N ALA A 202 -4.09 -16.63 21.54
CA ALA A 202 -3.92 -15.24 21.13
C ALA A 202 -2.83 -15.10 20.06
N ASP A 203 -2.91 -14.04 19.27
CA ASP A 203 -1.75 -13.53 18.56
C ASP A 203 -0.70 -13.09 19.59
N ALA A 204 0.54 -13.52 19.41
CA ALA A 204 1.59 -13.21 20.38
C ALA A 204 2.10 -11.77 20.26
N GLY A 205 2.13 -11.18 19.06
CA GLY A 205 2.65 -9.84 18.83
C GLY A 205 2.15 -8.78 19.82
N PRO A 206 0.82 -8.58 19.96
CA PRO A 206 0.26 -7.60 20.89
C PRO A 206 0.65 -7.83 22.35
N LEU A 207 0.87 -9.07 22.77
CA LEU A 207 1.30 -9.40 24.14
C LEU A 207 2.74 -8.94 24.42
N PHE A 208 3.53 -8.68 23.39
CA PHE A 208 4.91 -8.21 23.46
C PHE A 208 5.07 -6.77 22.96
N GLY A 209 3.97 -5.99 22.90
CA GLY A 209 4.01 -4.58 22.48
C GLY A 209 4.18 -4.38 20.97
N GLN A 210 3.98 -5.43 20.16
CA GLN A 210 3.98 -5.34 18.71
C GLN A 210 2.56 -5.00 18.21
N PRO A 211 2.41 -4.40 17.03
CA PRO A 211 1.10 -4.19 16.43
C PRO A 211 0.36 -5.52 16.20
N ALA A 212 -0.95 -5.45 16.12
CA ALA A 212 -1.75 -6.59 15.65
C ALA A 212 -1.36 -6.96 14.20
N PRO A 213 -1.57 -8.22 13.79
CA PRO A 213 -1.36 -8.62 12.41
C PRO A 213 -2.12 -7.69 11.44
N ALA A 214 -1.52 -7.39 10.29
CA ALA A 214 -2.20 -6.66 9.23
C ALA A 214 -3.45 -7.43 8.76
N GLY A 215 -4.54 -6.71 8.53
CA GLY A 215 -5.79 -7.29 8.03
C GLY A 215 -5.61 -7.89 6.64
N GLN A 216 -6.48 -8.84 6.32
CA GLN A 216 -6.52 -9.48 5.01
C GLN A 216 -7.90 -9.32 4.39
N VAL A 217 -7.98 -9.32 3.06
CA VAL A 217 -9.26 -9.10 2.35
C VAL A 217 -10.35 -10.10 2.77
N TRP A 218 -9.98 -11.36 3.06
CA TRP A 218 -10.94 -12.37 3.53
C TRP A 218 -11.48 -12.14 4.95
N GLU A 219 -10.92 -11.20 5.70
CA GLU A 219 -11.38 -10.82 7.05
C GLU A 219 -12.43 -9.72 7.01
N PHE A 220 -12.67 -9.10 5.85
CA PHE A 220 -13.67 -8.05 5.69
C PHE A 220 -15.05 -8.61 5.27
N PRO A 221 -16.15 -7.88 5.49
CA PRO A 221 -17.48 -8.35 5.15
C PRO A 221 -17.65 -8.60 3.65
N SER A 222 -18.19 -9.77 3.29
CA SER A 222 -18.56 -10.13 1.91
C SER A 222 -17.46 -9.87 0.87
N PRO A 223 -16.24 -10.40 1.05
CA PRO A 223 -15.16 -10.19 0.11
C PRO A 223 -15.51 -10.80 -1.26
N SER A 224 -15.04 -10.18 -2.31
CA SER A 224 -15.21 -10.67 -3.67
C SER A 224 -13.97 -10.40 -4.52
N ALA A 225 -13.85 -11.12 -5.64
CA ALA A 225 -12.73 -11.03 -6.54
C ALA A 225 -13.17 -11.12 -8.00
N THR A 226 -12.70 -10.17 -8.83
CA THR A 226 -12.91 -10.18 -10.28
C THR A 226 -11.57 -10.30 -11.00
N SER A 227 -11.47 -11.26 -11.91
CA SER A 227 -10.29 -11.45 -12.75
C SER A 227 -10.36 -10.58 -13.99
N VAL A 228 -9.32 -9.78 -14.24
CA VAL A 228 -9.21 -8.88 -15.40
C VAL A 228 -7.98 -9.25 -16.23
N ALA A 229 -8.17 -9.52 -17.52
CA ALA A 229 -7.06 -9.77 -18.44
C ALA A 229 -6.31 -8.47 -18.74
N THR A 230 -4.99 -8.48 -18.56
CA THR A 230 -4.10 -7.32 -18.81
C THR A 230 -3.03 -7.65 -19.86
N ALA A 231 -3.32 -8.44 -20.81
CA ALA A 231 -2.54 -9.09 -21.90
C ALA A 231 -1.04 -8.70 -21.99
N PRO A 232 -0.10 -9.65 -21.77
CA PRO A 232 -0.36 -11.09 -21.54
C PRO A 232 -0.62 -11.44 -20.06
N GLY A 233 -0.58 -10.45 -19.13
CA GLY A 233 -0.78 -10.67 -17.71
C GLY A 233 -2.24 -10.77 -17.29
N LYS A 234 -2.42 -10.87 -15.99
CA LYS A 234 -3.71 -10.95 -15.30
C LYS A 234 -3.67 -10.06 -14.07
N SER A 235 -4.74 -9.32 -13.84
CA SER A 235 -4.98 -8.63 -12.57
C SER A 235 -6.17 -9.24 -11.84
N LEU A 236 -6.21 -9.08 -10.54
CA LEU A 236 -7.31 -9.48 -9.70
C LEU A 236 -7.79 -8.26 -8.93
N VAL A 237 -9.04 -7.86 -9.13
CA VAL A 237 -9.68 -6.79 -8.35
C VAL A 237 -10.40 -7.41 -7.17
N LEU A 238 -9.99 -7.01 -5.97
CA LEU A 238 -10.45 -7.52 -4.68
C LEU A 238 -11.20 -6.40 -3.95
N THR A 239 -12.34 -6.71 -3.36
CA THR A 239 -13.14 -5.75 -2.59
C THR A 239 -14.01 -6.48 -1.56
N ASN A 240 -14.61 -5.74 -0.64
CA ASN A 240 -15.68 -6.26 0.23
C ASN A 240 -17.10 -6.13 -0.36
N GLY A 241 -17.22 -5.85 -1.65
CA GLY A 241 -18.51 -5.80 -2.35
C GLY A 241 -19.36 -4.55 -2.12
N SER A 242 -18.90 -3.56 -1.33
CA SER A 242 -19.72 -2.38 -0.97
C SER A 242 -19.76 -1.28 -2.04
N ASP A 243 -18.75 -1.18 -2.93
CA ASP A 243 -18.71 -0.21 -4.03
C ASP A 243 -18.44 -0.88 -5.38
N THR A 244 -19.49 -1.42 -5.98
CA THR A 244 -19.41 -2.06 -7.31
C THR A 244 -19.16 -1.05 -8.43
N GLY A 245 -19.52 0.22 -8.24
CA GLY A 245 -19.27 1.27 -9.23
C GLY A 245 -17.78 1.63 -9.33
N PHE A 246 -17.09 1.71 -8.21
CA PHE A 246 -15.66 2.00 -8.19
C PHE A 246 -14.83 0.82 -8.71
N THR A 247 -15.15 -0.40 -8.28
CA THR A 247 -14.45 -1.60 -8.78
C THR A 247 -14.62 -1.79 -10.28
N ALA A 248 -15.82 -1.57 -10.83
CA ALA A 248 -16.06 -1.63 -12.28
C ALA A 248 -15.20 -0.63 -13.05
N ARG A 249 -14.98 0.58 -12.52
CA ARG A 249 -14.07 1.58 -13.12
C ARG A 249 -12.61 1.12 -13.10
N LEU A 250 -12.17 0.49 -12.01
CA LEU A 250 -10.82 -0.08 -11.95
C LEU A 250 -10.66 -1.22 -12.97
N GLU A 251 -11.63 -2.13 -13.06
CA GLU A 251 -11.65 -3.23 -14.01
C GLU A 251 -11.56 -2.74 -15.47
N GLU A 252 -12.30 -1.69 -15.80
CA GLU A 252 -12.27 -1.07 -17.14
C GLU A 252 -10.91 -0.43 -17.47
N LEU A 253 -10.28 0.23 -16.50
CA LEU A 253 -9.02 0.96 -16.71
C LEU A 253 -7.77 0.07 -16.71
N LEU A 254 -7.81 -1.07 -16.02
CA LEU A 254 -6.65 -1.95 -15.81
C LEU A 254 -5.93 -2.39 -17.08
N PRO A 255 -6.60 -2.86 -18.16
CA PRO A 255 -5.91 -3.29 -19.37
C PRO A 255 -5.09 -2.16 -20.02
N ALA A 256 -5.67 -0.97 -20.12
CA ALA A 256 -5.01 0.20 -20.69
C ALA A 256 -3.85 0.69 -19.80
N ALA A 257 -4.02 0.68 -18.48
CA ALA A 257 -3.00 1.09 -17.53
C ALA A 257 -1.79 0.13 -17.55
N ALA A 258 -2.01 -1.18 -17.53
CA ALA A 258 -0.95 -2.18 -17.65
C ALA A 258 -0.22 -2.08 -19.00
N GLY A 259 -0.96 -1.83 -20.09
CA GLY A 259 -0.39 -1.58 -21.41
C GLY A 259 0.50 -0.35 -21.45
N ALA A 260 0.09 0.76 -20.85
CA ALA A 260 0.87 2.00 -20.78
C ALA A 260 2.17 1.83 -19.98
N VAL A 261 2.11 1.14 -18.83
CA VAL A 261 3.29 0.80 -18.03
C VAL A 261 4.22 -0.13 -18.81
N THR A 262 3.69 -1.15 -19.47
CA THR A 262 4.49 -2.08 -20.31
C THR A 262 5.18 -1.36 -21.47
N GLN A 263 4.51 -0.40 -22.09
CA GLN A 263 5.10 0.39 -23.17
C GLN A 263 6.32 1.20 -22.70
N PHE A 264 6.27 1.76 -21.48
CA PHE A 264 7.38 2.51 -20.90
C PHE A 264 8.46 1.57 -20.32
N TRP A 265 8.05 0.63 -19.45
CA TRP A 265 8.96 -0.20 -18.68
C TRP A 265 9.52 -1.40 -19.47
N GLY A 266 8.75 -1.93 -20.41
CA GLY A 266 9.01 -3.18 -21.10
C GLY A 266 8.25 -4.35 -20.47
N THR A 267 8.50 -5.57 -20.96
CA THR A 267 7.69 -6.76 -20.62
C THR A 267 8.21 -7.57 -19.42
N LYS A 268 9.31 -7.16 -18.79
CA LYS A 268 9.94 -7.92 -17.69
C LYS A 268 9.31 -7.57 -16.33
N TRP A 269 8.03 -7.75 -16.21
CA TRP A 269 7.24 -7.65 -14.98
C TRP A 269 5.94 -8.47 -15.15
N PRO A 270 5.15 -8.74 -14.10
CA PRO A 270 3.95 -9.58 -14.21
C PRO A 270 2.87 -9.07 -15.17
N GLN A 271 2.92 -7.80 -15.56
CA GLN A 271 1.97 -7.10 -16.43
C GLN A 271 0.52 -7.16 -15.91
N GLY A 272 0.40 -7.22 -14.61
CA GLY A 272 -0.82 -7.24 -13.82
C GLY A 272 -0.48 -7.25 -12.35
N ALA A 273 -1.49 -7.07 -11.50
CA ALA A 273 -1.34 -7.02 -10.05
C ALA A 273 -2.62 -7.42 -9.32
N GLY A 274 -2.50 -7.73 -8.03
CA GLY A 274 -3.63 -7.74 -7.11
C GLY A 274 -3.99 -6.29 -6.75
N ILE A 275 -5.21 -5.88 -7.08
CA ILE A 275 -5.76 -4.54 -6.83
C ILE A 275 -6.82 -4.69 -5.74
N ILE A 276 -6.68 -3.98 -4.62
CA ILE A 276 -7.63 -4.01 -3.52
C ILE A 276 -8.34 -2.65 -3.47
N ALA A 277 -9.66 -2.64 -3.58
CA ALA A 277 -10.48 -1.46 -3.36
C ALA A 277 -10.98 -1.48 -1.92
N ALA A 278 -10.36 -0.71 -1.03
CA ALA A 278 -10.77 -0.58 0.36
C ALA A 278 -11.90 0.46 0.45
N PRO A 279 -13.12 0.08 0.88
CA PRO A 279 -14.24 1.00 0.92
C PRO A 279 -14.25 1.93 2.12
N THR A 280 -13.42 1.66 3.13
CA THR A 280 -13.28 2.49 4.34
C THR A 280 -11.82 2.79 4.66
N ASP A 281 -11.59 3.91 5.35
CA ASP A 281 -10.25 4.27 5.83
C ASP A 281 -9.69 3.24 6.83
N ASP A 282 -10.55 2.60 7.62
CA ASP A 282 -10.14 1.58 8.57
C ASP A 282 -9.65 0.30 7.86
N GLU A 283 -10.34 -0.14 6.81
CA GLU A 283 -9.89 -1.27 5.99
C GLU A 283 -8.60 -0.92 5.24
N PHE A 284 -8.51 0.28 4.65
CA PHE A 284 -7.29 0.74 4.01
C PHE A 284 -6.10 0.71 4.97
N ARG A 285 -6.28 1.24 6.19
CA ARG A 285 -5.23 1.23 7.22
C ARG A 285 -4.89 -0.17 7.70
N SER A 286 -5.88 -1.02 7.86
CA SER A 286 -5.68 -2.41 8.29
C SER A 286 -4.86 -3.20 7.26
N LEU A 287 -5.12 -3.00 5.96
CA LEU A 287 -4.40 -3.65 4.86
C LEU A 287 -2.98 -3.12 4.67
N THR A 288 -2.78 -1.81 4.86
CA THR A 288 -1.53 -1.12 4.50
C THR A 288 -0.62 -0.83 5.69
N GLY A 289 -1.15 -0.85 6.91
CA GLY A 289 -0.44 -0.37 8.11
C GLY A 289 -0.27 1.15 8.14
N ALA A 290 -0.94 1.91 7.27
CA ALA A 290 -0.80 3.35 7.18
C ALA A 290 -1.26 4.07 8.44
N ALA A 291 -0.54 5.13 8.84
CA ALA A 291 -1.02 6.05 9.86
C ALA A 291 -2.28 6.79 9.39
N THR A 292 -3.11 7.27 10.32
CA THR A 292 -4.41 7.89 9.98
C THR A 292 -4.26 9.07 9.02
N ALA A 293 -3.28 9.94 9.23
CA ALA A 293 -3.05 11.10 8.36
C ALA A 293 -2.62 10.70 6.94
N ASP A 294 -1.81 9.66 6.81
CA ASP A 294 -1.33 9.14 5.54
C ASP A 294 -2.45 8.45 4.76
N ALA A 295 -3.28 7.67 5.47
CA ALA A 295 -4.44 7.02 4.88
C ALA A 295 -5.47 8.02 4.30
N GLN A 296 -5.65 9.17 4.95
CA GLN A 296 -6.55 10.22 4.49
C GLN A 296 -5.99 11.04 3.31
N ALA A 297 -4.66 11.04 3.14
CA ALA A 297 -3.99 11.76 2.07
C ALA A 297 -3.78 10.93 0.80
N ALA A 298 -3.73 9.59 0.91
CA ALA A 298 -3.41 8.70 -0.18
C ALA A 298 -4.65 8.25 -0.98
N ALA A 299 -4.60 8.35 -2.32
CA ALA A 299 -5.60 7.73 -3.18
C ALA A 299 -5.35 6.22 -3.34
N ALA A 300 -4.11 5.81 -3.42
CA ALA A 300 -3.69 4.41 -3.49
C ALA A 300 -2.27 4.24 -2.93
N VAL A 301 -1.88 2.99 -2.75
CA VAL A 301 -0.53 2.61 -2.30
C VAL A 301 -0.16 1.23 -2.82
N SER A 302 1.10 1.07 -3.24
CA SER A 302 1.68 -0.23 -3.55
C SER A 302 2.38 -0.82 -2.33
N ILE A 303 1.92 -1.98 -1.86
CA ILE A 303 2.52 -2.75 -0.76
C ILE A 303 3.16 -4.04 -1.28
N PHE A 304 4.14 -4.57 -0.56
CA PHE A 304 4.78 -5.86 -0.82
C PHE A 304 5.41 -6.41 0.47
N THR A 305 5.66 -7.71 0.53
CA THR A 305 6.26 -8.35 1.71
C THR A 305 7.77 -8.57 1.57
N GLY A 306 8.31 -8.54 0.38
CA GLY A 306 9.73 -8.70 0.13
C GLY A 306 10.04 -8.98 -1.34
N VAL A 307 11.30 -9.24 -1.62
CA VAL A 307 11.78 -9.73 -2.93
C VAL A 307 12.40 -11.09 -2.70
N ASP A 308 12.08 -12.06 -3.56
CA ASP A 308 12.66 -13.41 -3.47
C ASP A 308 14.17 -13.35 -3.64
N PRO A 309 14.97 -13.80 -2.67
CA PRO A 309 16.42 -13.80 -2.78
C PRO A 309 16.93 -14.77 -3.88
N ALA A 310 16.12 -15.72 -4.32
CA ALA A 310 16.47 -16.66 -5.38
C ALA A 310 16.22 -16.12 -6.81
N GLY A 311 15.50 -14.99 -6.95
CA GLY A 311 15.19 -14.42 -8.27
C GLY A 311 14.49 -13.07 -8.18
N PRO A 312 14.32 -12.38 -9.32
CA PRO A 312 13.73 -11.04 -9.34
C PRO A 312 12.19 -11.11 -9.26
N THR A 313 11.65 -11.67 -8.18
CA THR A 313 10.21 -11.80 -7.94
C THR A 313 9.82 -11.03 -6.68
N ALA A 314 8.94 -10.05 -6.81
CA ALA A 314 8.34 -9.40 -5.65
C ALA A 314 7.25 -10.28 -5.04
N LEU A 315 7.25 -10.40 -3.72
CA LEU A 315 6.34 -11.25 -2.95
C LEU A 315 5.21 -10.40 -2.36
N GLY A 316 3.97 -10.89 -2.44
CA GLY A 316 2.83 -10.26 -1.79
C GLY A 316 2.52 -8.85 -2.31
N GLN A 317 2.86 -8.57 -3.57
CA GLN A 317 2.69 -7.23 -4.13
C GLN A 317 1.23 -6.93 -4.44
N ARG A 318 0.72 -5.85 -3.87
CA ARG A 318 -0.67 -5.37 -4.04
C ARG A 318 -0.69 -3.87 -4.26
N VAL A 319 -1.70 -3.41 -4.97
CA VAL A 319 -2.09 -1.99 -5.01
C VAL A 319 -3.39 -1.86 -4.21
N VAL A 320 -3.38 -1.05 -3.17
CA VAL A 320 -4.54 -0.82 -2.31
C VAL A 320 -5.06 0.59 -2.58
N PHE A 321 -6.30 0.70 -3.04
CA PHE A 321 -6.99 1.96 -3.23
C PHE A 321 -7.78 2.34 -1.99
N SER A 322 -7.69 3.61 -1.61
CA SER A 322 -8.47 4.18 -0.51
C SER A 322 -9.88 4.59 -0.96
N PRO A 323 -10.83 4.85 -0.02
CA PRO A 323 -12.15 5.33 -0.37
C PRO A 323 -12.15 6.65 -1.15
N GLN A 324 -11.13 7.50 -0.95
CA GLN A 324 -10.98 8.79 -1.65
C GLN A 324 -10.79 8.62 -3.14
N ALA A 325 -10.18 7.51 -3.58
CA ALA A 325 -9.97 7.22 -5.00
C ALA A 325 -11.30 7.07 -5.77
N ALA A 326 -12.39 6.66 -5.11
CA ALA A 326 -13.70 6.56 -5.73
C ALA A 326 -14.25 7.92 -6.21
N GLN A 327 -13.74 9.03 -5.66
CA GLN A 327 -14.15 10.39 -6.02
C GLN A 327 -13.36 10.97 -7.21
N LEU A 328 -12.29 10.31 -7.65
CA LEU A 328 -11.46 10.76 -8.75
C LEU A 328 -12.23 10.69 -10.08
N ASP A 329 -11.99 11.67 -10.95
CA ASP A 329 -12.46 11.57 -12.34
C ASP A 329 -11.70 10.44 -13.09
N PRO A 330 -12.20 9.97 -14.23
CA PRO A 330 -11.59 8.85 -14.94
C PRO A 330 -10.13 9.05 -15.34
N ASN A 331 -9.72 10.28 -15.70
CA ASN A 331 -8.34 10.57 -16.07
C ASN A 331 -7.41 10.56 -14.86
N ALA A 332 -7.86 11.12 -13.74
CA ALA A 332 -7.11 11.11 -12.50
C ALA A 332 -6.97 9.67 -11.96
N LEU A 333 -8.05 8.89 -11.96
CA LEU A 333 -8.00 7.50 -11.53
C LEU A 333 -7.07 6.65 -12.42
N ALA A 334 -7.11 6.84 -13.75
CA ALA A 334 -6.21 6.17 -14.67
C ALA A 334 -4.74 6.57 -14.45
N ALA A 335 -4.49 7.84 -14.08
CA ALA A 335 -3.15 8.30 -13.75
C ALA A 335 -2.62 7.65 -12.47
N VAL A 336 -3.44 7.59 -11.41
CA VAL A 336 -3.09 6.90 -10.16
C VAL A 336 -2.83 5.41 -10.42
N LEU A 337 -3.71 4.74 -11.16
CA LEU A 337 -3.55 3.32 -11.45
C LEU A 337 -2.25 3.03 -12.22
N ARG A 338 -1.88 3.86 -13.20
CA ARG A 338 -0.61 3.73 -13.92
C ARG A 338 0.60 4.01 -13.03
N HIS A 339 0.51 4.99 -12.14
CA HIS A 339 1.52 5.32 -11.15
C HIS A 339 1.82 4.10 -10.26
N GLU A 340 0.79 3.51 -9.66
CA GLU A 340 0.93 2.35 -8.78
C GLU A 340 1.41 1.10 -9.54
N LEU A 341 0.90 0.85 -10.74
CA LEU A 341 1.38 -0.25 -11.57
C LEU A 341 2.84 -0.05 -12.02
N PHE A 342 3.32 1.19 -12.12
CA PHE A 342 4.75 1.44 -12.35
C PHE A 342 5.59 1.00 -11.15
N HIS A 343 5.17 1.28 -9.92
CA HIS A 343 5.86 0.76 -8.74
C HIS A 343 5.87 -0.78 -8.72
N VAL A 344 4.74 -1.40 -9.11
CA VAL A 344 4.69 -2.87 -9.29
C VAL A 344 5.73 -3.35 -10.31
N ALA A 345 5.83 -2.69 -11.45
CA ALA A 345 6.74 -3.07 -12.53
C ALA A 345 8.21 -2.87 -12.15
N ALA A 346 8.52 -1.81 -11.43
CA ALA A 346 9.88 -1.43 -11.06
C ALA A 346 10.40 -2.11 -9.77
N ARG A 347 9.53 -2.75 -8.96
CA ARG A 347 9.82 -3.23 -7.61
C ARG A 347 11.13 -4.02 -7.50
N THR A 348 11.36 -4.98 -8.40
CA THR A 348 12.50 -5.89 -8.33
C THR A 348 13.86 -5.24 -8.63
N VAL A 349 13.86 -4.00 -9.12
CA VAL A 349 15.07 -3.20 -9.40
C VAL A 349 15.12 -1.92 -8.57
N THR A 350 14.22 -1.76 -7.62
CA THR A 350 14.16 -0.59 -6.71
C THR A 350 14.62 -1.03 -5.33
N ALA A 351 15.70 -0.42 -4.86
CA ALA A 351 16.24 -0.67 -3.53
C ALA A 351 15.27 -0.18 -2.43
N GLN A 352 15.41 -0.68 -1.21
CA GLN A 352 14.50 -0.38 -0.12
C GLN A 352 14.55 1.11 0.27
N ALA A 353 15.74 1.69 0.32
CA ALA A 353 15.96 3.11 0.61
C ALA A 353 16.39 3.87 -0.65
N ALA A 354 15.77 3.58 -1.79
CA ALA A 354 16.00 4.33 -3.03
C ALA A 354 15.58 5.79 -2.87
N PRO A 355 16.21 6.73 -3.62
CA PRO A 355 15.83 8.15 -3.57
C PRO A 355 14.36 8.35 -3.94
N VAL A 356 13.59 8.97 -3.03
CA VAL A 356 12.13 9.15 -3.19
C VAL A 356 11.81 10.00 -4.41
N TRP A 357 12.55 11.08 -4.64
CA TRP A 357 12.27 11.98 -5.74
C TRP A 357 12.36 11.31 -7.13
N VAL A 358 13.24 10.32 -7.32
CA VAL A 358 13.33 9.61 -8.60
C VAL A 358 12.29 8.50 -8.70
N THR A 359 11.99 7.79 -7.60
CA THR A 359 10.97 6.74 -7.60
C THR A 359 9.59 7.32 -7.86
N GLU A 360 9.25 8.40 -7.18
CA GLU A 360 7.98 9.10 -7.35
C GLU A 360 7.92 9.91 -8.65
N GLY A 361 9.00 10.61 -8.99
CA GLY A 361 9.02 11.43 -10.20
C GLY A 361 8.79 10.64 -11.47
N VAL A 362 9.36 9.44 -11.59
CA VAL A 362 9.14 8.58 -12.75
C VAL A 362 7.77 7.91 -12.69
N ALA A 363 7.28 7.51 -11.50
CA ALA A 363 5.92 6.99 -11.33
C ALA A 363 4.87 8.04 -11.74
N GLU A 364 5.05 9.29 -11.30
CA GLU A 364 4.23 10.42 -11.68
C GLU A 364 4.27 10.71 -13.19
N TYR A 365 5.44 10.61 -13.80
CA TYR A 365 5.58 10.76 -15.26
C TYR A 365 4.79 9.69 -16.00
N VAL A 366 4.94 8.41 -15.62
CA VAL A 366 4.22 7.29 -16.25
C VAL A 366 2.72 7.40 -16.00
N GLY A 367 2.32 7.79 -14.80
CA GLY A 367 0.92 8.03 -14.44
C GLY A 367 0.25 9.08 -15.33
N ARG A 368 0.90 10.19 -15.57
CA ARG A 368 0.36 11.35 -16.33
C ARG A 368 0.59 11.25 -17.83
N ARG A 369 1.48 10.38 -18.27
CA ARG A 369 1.87 10.23 -19.68
C ARG A 369 0.65 10.10 -20.61
N GLY A 370 0.62 10.96 -21.64
CA GLY A 370 -0.46 11.00 -22.63
C GLY A 370 -1.78 11.61 -22.13
N THR A 371 -1.90 11.95 -20.85
CA THR A 371 -3.11 12.58 -20.28
C THR A 371 -2.86 14.03 -19.86
N TYR A 372 -1.78 14.27 -19.13
CA TYR A 372 -1.40 15.59 -18.63
C TYR A 372 0.00 15.92 -19.18
N THR A 373 0.06 16.64 -20.30
CA THR A 373 1.32 16.89 -21.03
C THR A 373 1.87 18.30 -20.84
N ARG A 374 1.03 19.28 -20.47
CA ARG A 374 1.48 20.65 -20.19
C ARG A 374 1.83 20.79 -18.71
N LEU A 375 2.83 21.63 -18.43
CA LEU A 375 3.26 21.92 -17.06
C LEU A 375 2.09 22.39 -16.17
N ALA A 376 1.25 23.29 -16.68
CA ALA A 376 0.09 23.82 -15.94
C ALA A 376 -0.97 22.76 -15.60
N ASP A 377 -1.10 21.71 -16.40
CA ASP A 377 -2.07 20.63 -16.16
C ASP A 377 -1.49 19.53 -15.25
N ALA A 378 -0.22 19.19 -15.48
CA ALA A 378 0.44 18.10 -14.73
C ALA A 378 1.02 18.57 -13.39
N ALA A 379 1.47 19.83 -13.29
CA ALA A 379 2.17 20.39 -12.14
C ALA A 379 1.70 21.83 -11.83
N PRO A 380 0.41 22.04 -11.49
CA PRO A 380 -0.17 23.39 -11.37
C PRO A 380 0.46 24.26 -10.28
N THR A 381 0.89 23.68 -9.16
CA THR A 381 1.59 24.42 -8.08
C THR A 381 2.95 24.89 -8.55
N LEU A 382 3.74 24.01 -9.17
CA LEU A 382 5.04 24.34 -9.74
C LEU A 382 4.90 25.37 -10.88
N ALA A 383 3.91 25.21 -11.76
CA ALA A 383 3.64 26.15 -12.84
C ALA A 383 3.32 27.56 -12.30
N GLY A 384 2.55 27.64 -11.21
CA GLY A 384 2.26 28.90 -10.53
C GLY A 384 3.51 29.59 -9.97
N GLN A 385 4.41 28.84 -9.35
CA GLN A 385 5.70 29.37 -8.84
C GLN A 385 6.62 29.82 -9.99
N VAL A 386 6.75 28.99 -11.03
CA VAL A 386 7.56 29.37 -12.21
C VAL A 386 7.03 30.63 -12.87
N ALA A 387 5.70 30.80 -13.00
CA ALA A 387 5.08 32.00 -13.51
C ALA A 387 5.32 33.22 -12.63
N ALA A 388 5.52 33.03 -11.32
CA ALA A 388 5.92 34.10 -10.39
C ALA A 388 7.44 34.38 -10.37
N GLY A 389 8.22 33.64 -11.18
CA GLY A 389 9.68 33.75 -11.21
C GLY A 389 10.42 32.91 -10.19
N GLU A 390 9.69 32.08 -9.46
CA GLU A 390 10.23 31.18 -8.42
C GLU A 390 10.51 29.80 -9.00
N VAL A 391 11.71 29.65 -9.58
CA VAL A 391 12.15 28.36 -10.16
C VAL A 391 12.92 27.57 -9.09
N PRO A 392 12.65 26.27 -8.89
CA PRO A 392 13.40 25.46 -7.93
C PRO A 392 14.91 25.57 -8.14
N ALA A 393 15.66 25.70 -7.06
CA ALA A 393 17.12 25.91 -7.14
C ALA A 393 17.87 24.58 -7.38
N ASP A 394 17.31 23.47 -6.97
CA ASP A 394 17.93 22.13 -7.02
C ASP A 394 16.89 21.03 -7.17
N LEU A 395 17.35 19.78 -7.37
CA LEU A 395 16.49 18.58 -7.38
C LEU A 395 15.70 18.45 -6.06
N PRO A 396 14.49 17.87 -6.09
CA PRO A 396 13.68 17.73 -4.88
C PRO A 396 14.40 16.91 -3.80
N SER A 397 14.25 17.34 -2.55
CA SER A 397 14.77 16.62 -1.38
C SER A 397 13.77 15.60 -0.90
N ASP A 398 14.22 14.37 -0.58
CA ASP A 398 13.36 13.30 -0.08
C ASP A 398 12.62 13.68 1.21
N ALA A 399 13.20 14.53 2.05
CA ALA A 399 12.57 15.02 3.28
C ALA A 399 11.24 15.76 3.03
N ASN A 400 11.06 16.34 1.84
CA ASN A 400 9.87 17.11 1.51
C ASN A 400 8.70 16.22 1.02
N PHE A 401 8.94 14.94 0.77
CA PHE A 401 7.89 13.99 0.35
C PHE A 401 7.10 13.41 1.53
N SER A 402 7.50 13.71 2.75
CA SER A 402 6.80 13.20 3.94
C SER A 402 5.34 13.66 3.96
N PRO A 403 4.40 12.78 4.33
CA PRO A 403 3.01 13.15 4.55
C PRO A 403 2.91 14.30 5.55
N GLY A 404 2.09 15.30 5.24
CA GLY A 404 1.96 16.51 6.08
C GLY A 404 3.05 17.57 5.88
N SER A 405 4.07 17.34 5.05
CA SER A 405 4.98 18.41 4.63
C SER A 405 4.20 19.46 3.83
N PRO A 406 4.34 20.77 4.13
CA PRO A 406 3.72 21.82 3.35
C PRO A 406 4.23 21.85 1.90
N ASP A 407 5.42 21.32 1.65
CA ASP A 407 6.09 21.30 0.35
C ASP A 407 5.85 20.00 -0.42
N ALA A 408 5.09 19.05 0.13
CA ALA A 408 4.91 17.73 -0.48
C ALA A 408 4.39 17.84 -1.92
N ALA A 409 3.28 18.55 -2.14
CA ALA A 409 2.70 18.72 -3.47
C ALA A 409 3.69 19.32 -4.49
N LEU A 410 4.47 20.31 -4.05
CA LEU A 410 5.50 20.92 -4.89
C LEU A 410 6.62 19.94 -5.21
N SER A 411 7.03 19.13 -4.23
CA SER A 411 8.11 18.14 -4.40
C SER A 411 7.73 17.03 -5.39
N TYR A 412 6.50 16.51 -5.32
CA TYR A 412 6.00 15.55 -6.30
C TYR A 412 5.91 16.17 -7.72
N GLN A 413 5.39 17.39 -7.82
CA GLN A 413 5.30 18.09 -9.10
C GLN A 413 6.69 18.44 -9.68
N SER A 414 7.63 18.81 -8.82
CA SER A 414 9.02 19.05 -9.23
C SER A 414 9.68 17.74 -9.69
N ALA A 415 9.50 16.65 -8.96
CA ALA A 415 10.02 15.33 -9.33
C ALA A 415 9.45 14.84 -10.67
N TRP A 416 8.12 14.98 -10.86
CA TRP A 416 7.49 14.74 -12.16
C TRP A 416 8.15 15.55 -13.27
N SER A 417 8.39 16.84 -13.03
CA SER A 417 8.93 17.74 -14.05
C SER A 417 10.37 17.42 -14.43
N VAL A 418 11.20 16.93 -13.50
CA VAL A 418 12.55 16.41 -13.79
C VAL A 418 12.45 15.18 -14.70
N ALA A 419 11.56 14.23 -14.38
CA ALA A 419 11.34 13.05 -15.21
C ALA A 419 10.81 13.42 -16.61
N ALA A 420 9.85 14.36 -16.70
CA ALA A 420 9.31 14.86 -17.96
C ALA A 420 10.39 15.57 -18.80
N PHE A 421 11.23 16.40 -18.18
CA PHE A 421 12.37 17.02 -18.82
C PHE A 421 13.38 16.00 -19.39
N ILE A 422 13.73 14.98 -18.58
CA ILE A 422 14.66 13.94 -19.04
C ILE A 422 14.05 13.16 -20.21
N ALA A 423 12.76 12.82 -20.14
CA ALA A 423 12.06 12.13 -21.22
C ALA A 423 12.00 12.97 -22.50
N ASP A 424 11.70 14.27 -22.40
CA ASP A 424 11.63 15.19 -23.52
C ASP A 424 13.00 15.43 -24.18
N LYS A 425 14.01 15.68 -23.35
CA LYS A 425 15.35 16.06 -23.85
C LYS A 425 16.20 14.87 -24.28
N PHE A 426 16.11 13.76 -23.56
CA PHE A 426 17.01 12.61 -23.74
C PHE A 426 16.30 11.32 -24.16
N GLY A 427 14.96 11.29 -24.10
CA GLY A 427 14.13 10.14 -24.45
C GLY A 427 13.82 9.21 -23.26
N GLU A 428 12.69 8.51 -23.36
CA GLU A 428 12.17 7.60 -22.30
C GLU A 428 13.15 6.47 -21.96
N ASP A 429 13.91 5.96 -22.94
CA ASP A 429 14.92 4.93 -22.68
C ASP A 429 16.03 5.40 -21.75
N LYS A 430 16.43 6.67 -21.85
CA LYS A 430 17.41 7.24 -20.92
C LYS A 430 16.77 7.56 -19.57
N LEU A 431 15.51 7.99 -19.52
CA LEU A 431 14.78 8.17 -18.26
C LEU A 431 14.71 6.84 -17.48
N LYS A 432 14.32 5.76 -18.15
CA LYS A 432 14.30 4.43 -17.54
C LYS A 432 15.67 3.98 -17.01
N ARG A 433 16.73 4.18 -17.80
CA ARG A 433 18.11 3.85 -17.36
C ARG A 433 18.56 4.72 -16.21
N PHE A 434 18.18 5.98 -16.18
CA PHE A 434 18.46 6.92 -15.11
C PHE A 434 17.77 6.51 -13.81
N TYR A 435 16.49 6.07 -13.91
CA TYR A 435 15.77 5.46 -12.78
C TYR A 435 16.54 4.27 -12.21
N VAL A 436 16.88 3.28 -13.04
CA VAL A 436 17.59 2.08 -12.59
C VAL A 436 18.96 2.40 -11.97
N ALA A 437 19.66 3.40 -12.50
CA ALA A 437 20.96 3.81 -11.98
C ALA A 437 20.88 4.46 -10.58
N LEU A 438 19.79 5.19 -10.28
CA LEU A 438 19.60 5.85 -8.99
C LEU A 438 18.80 5.00 -8.00
N ALA A 439 17.71 4.41 -8.46
CA ALA A 439 16.80 3.65 -7.59
C ALA A 439 17.26 2.20 -7.35
N GLY A 440 18.27 1.72 -8.08
CA GLY A 440 18.82 0.36 -7.92
C GLY A 440 19.73 0.17 -6.71
N ALA A 441 19.98 1.23 -5.94
CA ALA A 441 20.78 1.19 -4.71
C ALA A 441 20.16 2.08 -3.65
N ASP A 442 20.40 1.77 -2.38
CA ASP A 442 20.00 2.61 -1.26
C ASP A 442 20.69 3.98 -1.34
N GLN A 443 19.92 5.03 -1.04
CA GLN A 443 20.46 6.38 -1.02
C GLN A 443 21.44 6.54 0.13
N PRO A 444 22.65 7.10 -0.12
CA PRO A 444 23.59 7.42 0.95
C PRO A 444 22.97 8.41 1.96
N THR A 445 23.34 8.29 3.22
CA THR A 445 22.95 9.23 4.28
C THR A 445 23.80 10.52 4.29
N ASP A 446 25.02 10.47 3.73
CA ASP A 446 25.91 11.63 3.59
C ASP A 446 25.45 12.46 2.38
N PRO A 447 25.09 13.77 2.56
CA PRO A 447 24.67 14.63 1.48
C PRO A 447 25.68 14.77 0.32
N GLN A 448 26.98 14.69 0.60
CA GLN A 448 28.01 14.76 -0.45
C GLN A 448 28.02 13.49 -1.31
N LEU A 449 27.77 12.33 -0.69
CA LEU A 449 27.65 11.06 -1.41
C LEU A 449 26.34 11.00 -2.20
N VAL A 450 25.25 11.61 -1.72
CA VAL A 450 23.99 11.77 -2.49
C VAL A 450 24.26 12.53 -3.76
N VAL A 451 24.88 13.73 -3.67
CA VAL A 451 25.21 14.56 -4.84
C VAL A 451 26.12 13.79 -5.79
N LYS A 452 27.14 13.09 -5.28
CA LYS A 452 28.06 12.28 -6.09
C LYS A 452 27.33 11.14 -6.81
N SER A 453 26.38 10.48 -6.15
CA SER A 453 25.57 9.39 -6.75
C SER A 453 24.73 9.94 -7.91
N GLN A 454 24.07 11.08 -7.70
CA GLN A 454 23.27 11.76 -8.71
C GLN A 454 24.13 12.23 -9.90
N ASP A 455 25.31 12.80 -9.63
CA ASP A 455 26.25 13.21 -10.67
C ASP A 455 26.76 12.02 -11.48
N THR A 456 27.10 10.91 -10.81
CA THR A 456 27.53 9.67 -11.47
C THR A 456 26.46 9.14 -12.40
N ALA A 457 25.19 9.05 -11.93
CA ALA A 457 24.08 8.56 -12.74
C ALA A 457 23.83 9.50 -13.94
N SER A 458 23.87 10.82 -13.74
CA SER A 458 23.70 11.82 -14.78
C SER A 458 24.79 11.68 -15.86
N ASN A 459 26.05 11.64 -15.47
CA ASN A 459 27.15 11.50 -16.40
C ASN A 459 27.10 10.18 -17.20
N ILE A 460 26.84 9.06 -16.52
CA ILE A 460 26.83 7.74 -17.19
C ILE A 460 25.63 7.61 -18.15
N VAL A 461 24.45 8.05 -17.73
CA VAL A 461 23.21 7.79 -18.48
C VAL A 461 22.88 8.92 -19.43
N LEU A 462 22.96 10.17 -18.98
CA LEU A 462 22.54 11.33 -19.76
C LEU A 462 23.71 11.94 -20.55
N GLY A 463 24.93 11.77 -20.06
CA GLY A 463 26.15 12.34 -20.67
C GLY A 463 26.42 13.79 -20.29
N ILE A 464 25.82 14.25 -19.18
CA ILE A 464 25.98 15.60 -18.63
C ILE A 464 26.19 15.50 -17.11
N SER A 465 26.80 16.51 -16.51
CA SER A 465 26.97 16.60 -15.07
C SER A 465 25.60 16.83 -14.35
N ARG A 466 25.56 16.58 -13.04
CA ARG A 466 24.38 16.95 -12.24
C ARG A 466 24.05 18.44 -12.29
N GLU A 467 25.07 19.29 -12.26
CA GLU A 467 24.90 20.73 -12.34
C GLU A 467 24.25 21.13 -13.68
N GLU A 468 24.76 20.60 -14.79
CA GLU A 468 24.17 20.82 -16.11
C GLU A 468 22.74 20.26 -16.22
N LEU A 469 22.45 19.12 -15.56
CA LEU A 469 21.10 18.56 -15.48
C LEU A 469 20.13 19.56 -14.82
N VAL A 470 20.51 20.11 -13.67
CA VAL A 470 19.70 21.09 -12.92
C VAL A 470 19.53 22.36 -13.74
N ASP A 471 20.58 22.90 -14.33
CA ASP A 471 20.52 24.13 -15.12
C ASP A 471 19.64 23.98 -16.38
N GLN A 472 19.78 22.88 -17.10
CA GLN A 472 18.96 22.57 -18.26
C GLN A 472 17.48 22.31 -17.88
N TRP A 473 17.21 21.63 -16.78
CA TRP A 473 15.85 21.46 -16.27
C TRP A 473 15.20 22.79 -15.90
N ARG A 474 15.89 23.67 -15.18
CA ARG A 474 15.41 25.02 -14.83
C ARG A 474 15.09 25.84 -16.08
N GLY A 475 15.96 25.78 -17.11
CA GLY A 475 15.71 26.40 -18.40
C GLY A 475 14.48 25.82 -19.11
N TRP A 476 14.27 24.50 -19.03
CA TRP A 476 13.09 23.82 -19.58
C TRP A 476 11.80 24.26 -18.86
N LEU A 477 11.80 24.38 -17.53
CA LEU A 477 10.65 24.87 -16.76
C LEU A 477 10.22 26.29 -17.21
N THR A 478 11.16 27.18 -17.43
CA THR A 478 10.86 28.57 -17.83
C THR A 478 10.42 28.70 -19.30
N ALA A 479 10.78 27.72 -20.14
CA ALA A 479 10.39 27.65 -21.54
C ALA A 479 9.07 26.92 -21.79
N SER A 480 8.54 26.22 -20.78
CA SER A 480 7.32 25.38 -20.87
C SER A 480 6.13 26.15 -20.31
N PRO A 481 5.25 26.76 -21.16
CA PRO A 481 4.09 27.54 -20.70
C PRO A 481 2.96 26.69 -20.10
#